data_9c9a23cd92bae7484354985bf7e59f5a
#
_entry.id   9c9a23cd92bae7484354985bf7e59f5a
#
_cell.length_a   1.000
_cell.length_b   1.000
_cell.length_c   1.000
_cell.angle_alpha   90.00
_cell.angle_beta   90.00
_cell.angle_gamma   90.00
#
_symmetry.space_group_name_H-M   'P 1'
#
loop_
_entity.id
_entity.type
_entity.pdbx_description
1 polymer ?
#
loop_
_entity_poly.entity_id
_entity_poly.type
_entity_poly.pdbx_seq_one_letter_code
_entity_poly.pdbx_strand_id
1 'polypeptide(L)'
;MSYDIGVTKMTGFTLSAREKIKKIMAATSISRSELARRLEVTYKTVYRWLDQGIEPHLAQSRDIDQLFKEYVDLRDAVLELKKKTKDPLKILKSNKKIKDKFILNMTYHSNAIEGSRMTIKETEKAFQGKKVNDKELFEIFEAVNHKNALEFLLDNTTSGFKITENYILKLHEIIMYNFNNKLPGKYRTGSVNLTNTDIALPSSQDVPLRIGKFIKKVNNYGSDAITKIAHDHYEFEAIHPFFDGNGRVGRLIMITQLLSKGFAPAIVQINDRYKYYTSLSKADLGDYRNIVQMTCESIMKGYELLG
;
A
#
# COMPACT_ATOMS: atom_id res chain seq x y z
N MET A 1 31.10 -7.21 -7.33
CA MET A 1 30.13 -7.41 -8.44
C MET A 1 28.96 -6.49 -8.17
N SER A 2 28.88 -5.40 -8.91
CA SER A 2 27.83 -4.40 -8.79
C SER A 2 26.55 -4.99 -9.35
N TYR A 3 25.51 -5.12 -8.53
CA TYR A 3 24.18 -5.46 -9.00
C TYR A 3 23.55 -4.21 -9.61
N ASP A 4 23.62 -4.16 -10.91
CA ASP A 4 22.85 -3.23 -11.73
C ASP A 4 21.36 -3.62 -11.63
N ILE A 5 20.66 -3.00 -10.67
CA ILE A 5 19.20 -3.08 -10.61
C ILE A 5 18.71 -2.22 -11.75
N GLY A 6 18.44 -2.86 -12.87
CA GLY A 6 17.90 -2.21 -14.07
C GLY A 6 16.71 -1.32 -13.70
N VAL A 7 16.97 -0.01 -13.70
CA VAL A 7 15.91 1.01 -13.68
C VAL A 7 15.19 0.88 -15.01
N THR A 8 14.17 0.03 -15.03
CA THR A 8 13.25 -0.06 -16.17
C THR A 8 12.69 1.34 -16.38
N LYS A 9 12.99 1.95 -17.50
CA LYS A 9 12.35 3.19 -17.94
C LYS A 9 10.85 2.98 -17.86
N MET A 10 10.22 3.68 -16.89
CA MET A 10 8.78 3.67 -16.69
C MET A 10 8.14 4.38 -17.86
N THR A 11 7.58 3.62 -18.78
CA THR A 11 6.82 4.14 -19.92
C THR A 11 5.38 4.43 -19.46
N GLY A 12 5.03 5.72 -19.38
CA GLY A 12 3.65 6.13 -19.67
C GLY A 12 2.82 6.73 -18.54
N PHE A 13 3.16 6.61 -17.24
CA PHE A 13 2.28 7.08 -16.15
C PHE A 13 2.91 7.96 -15.08
N THR A 14 4.17 8.32 -15.18
CA THR A 14 4.82 9.23 -14.24
C THR A 14 4.73 10.67 -14.72
N LEU A 15 4.34 11.57 -13.80
CA LEU A 15 4.51 13.01 -14.04
C LEU A 15 5.98 13.29 -14.33
N SER A 16 6.28 14.05 -15.39
CA SER A 16 7.62 14.53 -15.67
C SER A 16 8.13 15.38 -14.50
N ALA A 17 9.45 15.54 -14.37
CA ALA A 17 10.03 16.42 -13.37
C ALA A 17 9.48 17.85 -13.48
N ARG A 18 9.27 18.33 -14.71
CA ARG A 18 8.65 19.62 -14.98
C ARG A 18 7.23 19.74 -14.40
N GLU A 19 6.39 18.73 -14.57
CA GLU A 19 5.01 18.71 -14.04
C GLU A 19 5.01 18.65 -12.51
N LYS A 20 5.89 17.85 -11.91
CA LYS A 20 6.06 17.76 -10.45
C LYS A 20 6.47 19.11 -9.87
N ILE A 21 7.48 19.76 -10.46
CA ILE A 21 7.94 21.09 -10.04
C ILE A 21 6.80 22.11 -10.11
N LYS A 22 6.04 22.15 -11.20
CA LYS A 22 4.90 23.08 -11.33
C LYS A 22 3.87 22.85 -10.24
N LYS A 23 3.55 21.58 -9.92
CA LYS A 23 2.61 21.24 -8.85
C LYS A 23 3.16 21.60 -7.46
N ILE A 24 4.44 21.36 -7.19
CA ILE A 24 5.09 21.79 -5.95
C ILE A 24 4.98 23.32 -5.78
N MET A 25 5.35 24.08 -6.81
CA MET A 25 5.26 25.54 -6.77
C MET A 25 3.84 26.04 -6.57
N ALA A 26 2.85 25.42 -7.22
CA ALA A 26 1.44 25.76 -7.05
C ALA A 26 0.94 25.45 -5.63
N ALA A 27 1.33 24.31 -5.05
CA ALA A 27 0.90 23.89 -3.72
C ALA A 27 1.56 24.71 -2.59
N THR A 28 2.79 25.20 -2.80
CA THR A 28 3.57 25.87 -1.76
C THR A 28 3.70 27.37 -1.98
N SER A 29 3.30 27.90 -3.14
CA SER A 29 3.48 29.29 -3.56
C SER A 29 4.95 29.75 -3.54
N ILE A 30 5.92 28.83 -3.55
CA ILE A 30 7.35 29.19 -3.56
C ILE A 30 7.80 29.69 -4.93
N SER A 31 8.76 30.60 -4.92
CA SER A 31 9.41 31.08 -6.13
C SER A 31 10.41 30.08 -6.72
N ARG A 32 10.79 30.27 -7.99
CA ARG A 32 11.86 29.45 -8.61
C ARG A 32 13.19 29.57 -7.86
N SER A 33 13.49 30.73 -7.30
CA SER A 33 14.71 30.95 -6.51
C SER A 33 14.67 30.19 -5.20
N GLU A 34 13.50 30.14 -4.53
CA GLU A 34 13.29 29.38 -3.32
C GLU A 34 13.37 27.88 -3.59
N LEU A 35 12.76 27.42 -4.68
CA LEU A 35 12.86 26.02 -5.09
C LEU A 35 14.32 25.63 -5.39
N ALA A 36 15.07 26.50 -6.09
CA ALA A 36 16.49 26.26 -6.37
C ALA A 36 17.30 26.09 -5.08
N ARG A 37 17.04 26.93 -4.07
CA ARG A 37 17.68 26.81 -2.76
C ARG A 37 17.33 25.51 -2.03
N ARG A 38 16.08 25.11 -2.04
CA ARG A 38 15.63 23.84 -1.40
C ARG A 38 16.20 22.59 -2.06
N LEU A 39 16.40 22.64 -3.38
CA LEU A 39 16.99 21.55 -4.15
C LEU A 39 18.53 21.65 -4.25
N GLU A 40 19.14 22.63 -3.57
CA GLU A 40 20.59 22.88 -3.61
C GLU A 40 21.15 23.02 -5.03
N VAL A 41 20.39 23.66 -5.92
CA VAL A 41 20.77 23.91 -7.31
C VAL A 41 20.73 25.41 -7.66
N THR A 42 21.26 25.76 -8.83
CA THR A 42 21.19 27.15 -9.30
C THR A 42 19.80 27.49 -9.87
N TYR A 43 19.42 28.77 -9.83
CA TYR A 43 18.23 29.27 -10.52
C TYR A 43 18.21 28.88 -12.01
N LYS A 44 19.39 28.96 -12.68
CA LYS A 44 19.53 28.53 -14.07
C LYS A 44 19.20 27.07 -14.30
N THR A 45 19.49 26.21 -13.33
CA THR A 45 19.13 24.78 -13.37
C THR A 45 17.61 24.58 -13.35
N VAL A 46 16.90 25.26 -12.43
CA VAL A 46 15.42 25.21 -12.35
C VAL A 46 14.79 25.77 -13.62
N TYR A 47 15.33 26.88 -14.17
CA TYR A 47 14.92 27.47 -15.44
C TYR A 47 15.02 26.43 -16.59
N ARG A 48 16.15 25.73 -16.68
CA ARG A 48 16.37 24.71 -17.73
C ARG A 48 15.35 23.56 -17.63
N TRP A 49 15.00 23.12 -16.44
CA TRP A 49 13.99 22.10 -16.23
C TRP A 49 12.58 22.57 -16.61
N LEU A 50 12.20 23.78 -16.19
CA LEU A 50 10.85 24.32 -16.38
C LEU A 50 10.60 24.85 -17.80
N ASP A 51 11.56 25.54 -18.39
CA ASP A 51 11.35 26.31 -19.62
C ASP A 51 12.00 25.64 -20.83
N GLN A 52 13.13 24.95 -20.66
CA GLN A 52 13.82 24.26 -21.74
C GLN A 52 13.54 22.75 -21.81
N GLY A 53 12.80 22.20 -20.84
CA GLY A 53 12.43 20.77 -20.84
C GLY A 53 13.61 19.83 -20.62
N ILE A 54 14.72 20.32 -20.06
CA ILE A 54 15.87 19.46 -19.75
C ILE A 54 15.54 18.63 -18.52
N GLU A 55 15.71 17.32 -18.62
CA GLU A 55 15.46 16.42 -17.51
C GLU A 55 16.55 16.53 -16.42
N PRO A 56 16.16 16.53 -15.12
CA PRO A 56 17.11 16.51 -14.02
C PRO A 56 17.94 15.22 -14.00
N HIS A 57 19.15 15.29 -13.45
CA HIS A 57 19.90 14.08 -13.11
C HIS A 57 19.19 13.25 -12.03
N LEU A 58 19.56 11.98 -11.89
CA LEU A 58 18.89 11.04 -11.00
C LEU A 58 18.79 11.52 -9.55
N ALA A 59 19.84 12.17 -9.01
CA ALA A 59 19.84 12.73 -7.65
C ALA A 59 18.76 13.82 -7.52
N GLN A 60 18.77 14.83 -8.40
CA GLN A 60 17.79 15.91 -8.37
C GLN A 60 16.36 15.39 -8.64
N SER A 61 16.21 14.39 -9.48
CA SER A 61 14.88 13.75 -9.67
C SER A 61 14.35 13.16 -8.39
N ARG A 62 15.19 12.53 -7.56
CA ARG A 62 14.80 12.00 -6.24
C ARG A 62 14.39 13.12 -5.28
N ASP A 63 15.13 14.21 -5.24
CA ASP A 63 14.83 15.34 -4.38
C ASP A 63 13.52 16.02 -4.80
N ILE A 64 13.28 16.17 -6.11
CA ILE A 64 12.00 16.65 -6.64
C ILE A 64 10.87 15.71 -6.25
N ASP A 65 11.07 14.40 -6.34
CA ASP A 65 10.07 13.40 -5.96
C ASP A 65 9.75 13.45 -4.46
N GLN A 66 10.74 13.70 -3.62
CA GLN A 66 10.55 13.87 -2.19
C GLN A 66 9.73 15.11 -1.88
N LEU A 67 10.08 16.27 -2.44
CA LEU A 67 9.31 17.51 -2.27
C LEU A 67 7.88 17.36 -2.81
N PHE A 68 7.71 16.67 -3.95
CA PHE A 68 6.40 16.43 -4.53
C PHE A 68 5.52 15.63 -3.56
N LYS A 69 6.03 14.56 -2.98
CA LYS A 69 5.33 13.73 -2.00
C LYS A 69 5.03 14.46 -0.69
N GLU A 70 5.86 15.42 -0.33
CA GLU A 70 5.72 16.18 0.91
C GLU A 70 4.66 17.29 0.78
N TYR A 71 4.63 18.00 -0.35
CA TYR A 71 3.84 19.23 -0.49
C TYR A 71 2.61 19.10 -1.39
N VAL A 72 2.55 18.10 -2.26
CA VAL A 72 1.44 17.94 -3.21
C VAL A 72 0.47 16.88 -2.73
N ASP A 73 -0.81 17.21 -2.71
CA ASP A 73 -1.87 16.24 -2.50
C ASP A 73 -1.91 15.25 -3.68
N LEU A 74 -1.61 13.99 -3.40
CA LEU A 74 -1.51 12.97 -4.45
C LEU A 74 -2.86 12.40 -4.90
N ARG A 75 -3.98 12.78 -4.26
CA ARG A 75 -5.31 12.27 -4.63
C ARG A 75 -5.66 12.64 -6.07
N ASP A 76 -5.35 13.86 -6.49
CA ASP A 76 -5.57 14.29 -7.87
C ASP A 76 -4.75 13.46 -8.87
N ALA A 77 -3.49 13.16 -8.53
CA ALA A 77 -2.63 12.33 -9.37
C ALA A 77 -3.20 10.90 -9.51
N VAL A 78 -3.68 10.32 -8.42
CA VAL A 78 -4.36 9.00 -8.44
C VAL A 78 -5.63 9.04 -9.27
N LEU A 79 -6.45 10.10 -9.16
CA LEU A 79 -7.67 10.26 -9.95
C LEU A 79 -7.37 10.37 -11.45
N GLU A 80 -6.32 11.08 -11.83
CA GLU A 80 -5.86 11.14 -13.23
C GLU A 80 -5.38 9.78 -13.76
N LEU A 81 -4.65 9.01 -12.95
CA LEU A 81 -4.26 7.65 -13.31
C LEU A 81 -5.49 6.75 -13.49
N LYS A 82 -6.48 6.88 -12.61
CA LYS A 82 -7.75 6.13 -12.72
C LYS A 82 -8.49 6.43 -14.03
N LYS A 83 -8.54 7.69 -14.46
CA LYS A 83 -9.17 8.07 -15.74
C LYS A 83 -8.47 7.48 -16.96
N LYS A 84 -7.14 7.35 -16.90
CA LYS A 84 -6.29 6.86 -18.00
C LYS A 84 -6.21 5.34 -18.07
N THR A 85 -6.49 4.64 -16.98
CA THR A 85 -6.33 3.18 -16.88
C THR A 85 -7.68 2.48 -17.03
N LYS A 86 -7.71 1.41 -17.83
CA LYS A 86 -8.86 0.51 -17.88
C LYS A 86 -9.09 -0.11 -16.49
N ASP A 87 -10.27 -0.70 -16.27
CA ASP A 87 -10.65 -1.33 -15.00
C ASP A 87 -9.52 -2.24 -14.46
N PRO A 88 -8.87 -1.85 -13.34
CA PRO A 88 -7.76 -2.60 -12.74
C PRO A 88 -8.14 -4.02 -12.34
N LEU A 89 -9.35 -4.22 -11.82
CA LEU A 89 -9.85 -5.53 -11.42
C LEU A 89 -9.99 -6.46 -12.64
N LYS A 90 -10.53 -5.93 -13.74
CA LYS A 90 -10.64 -6.69 -14.99
C LYS A 90 -9.26 -7.05 -15.55
N ILE A 91 -8.28 -6.13 -15.51
CA ILE A 91 -6.90 -6.41 -15.93
C ILE A 91 -6.32 -7.56 -15.11
N LEU A 92 -6.43 -7.50 -13.77
CA LEU A 92 -5.90 -8.53 -12.88
C LEU A 92 -6.59 -9.90 -13.10
N LYS A 93 -7.90 -9.92 -13.39
CA LYS A 93 -8.62 -11.17 -13.65
C LYS A 93 -8.34 -11.76 -15.02
N SER A 94 -8.11 -10.95 -16.05
CA SER A 94 -7.96 -11.39 -17.43
C SER A 94 -6.53 -11.60 -17.89
N ASN A 95 -5.54 -10.99 -17.25
CA ASN A 95 -4.13 -11.09 -17.63
C ASN A 95 -3.35 -11.86 -16.56
N LYS A 96 -3.12 -13.15 -16.85
CA LYS A 96 -2.38 -14.05 -15.94
C LYS A 96 -1.01 -13.51 -15.55
N LYS A 97 -0.23 -12.97 -16.50
CA LYS A 97 1.13 -12.46 -16.23
C LYS A 97 1.11 -11.28 -15.25
N ILE A 98 0.16 -10.36 -15.42
CA ILE A 98 -0.02 -9.21 -14.50
C ILE A 98 -0.54 -9.70 -13.14
N LYS A 99 -1.50 -10.62 -13.11
CA LYS A 99 -2.01 -11.26 -11.89
C LYS A 99 -0.89 -11.92 -11.09
N ASP A 100 -0.08 -12.76 -11.74
CA ASP A 100 1.01 -13.47 -11.09
C ASP A 100 2.07 -12.49 -10.54
N LYS A 101 2.43 -11.46 -11.31
CA LYS A 101 3.34 -10.40 -10.87
C LYS A 101 2.77 -9.62 -9.67
N PHE A 102 1.48 -9.30 -9.68
CA PHE A 102 0.81 -8.63 -8.59
C PHE A 102 0.82 -9.48 -7.31
N ILE A 103 0.41 -10.74 -7.39
CA ILE A 103 0.36 -11.66 -6.25
C ILE A 103 1.76 -11.84 -5.66
N LEU A 104 2.79 -12.02 -6.49
CA LEU A 104 4.16 -12.18 -6.02
C LEU A 104 4.66 -10.93 -5.28
N ASN A 105 4.50 -9.75 -5.88
CA ASN A 105 4.96 -8.49 -5.26
C ASN A 105 4.20 -8.19 -3.95
N MET A 106 2.87 -8.34 -3.96
CA MET A 106 2.07 -8.11 -2.75
C MET A 106 2.44 -9.06 -1.63
N THR A 107 2.60 -10.35 -1.92
CA THR A 107 2.99 -11.33 -0.91
C THR A 107 4.35 -11.02 -0.33
N TYR A 108 5.34 -10.77 -1.19
CA TYR A 108 6.68 -10.43 -0.75
C TYR A 108 6.68 -9.20 0.16
N HIS A 109 6.15 -8.07 -0.32
CA HIS A 109 6.19 -6.83 0.43
C HIS A 109 5.35 -6.89 1.71
N SER A 110 4.14 -7.45 1.65
CA SER A 110 3.24 -7.50 2.80
C SER A 110 3.79 -8.36 3.95
N ASN A 111 4.41 -9.51 3.64
CA ASN A 111 5.04 -10.34 4.66
C ASN A 111 6.37 -9.74 5.17
N ALA A 112 7.16 -9.12 4.29
CA ALA A 112 8.40 -8.45 4.70
C ALA A 112 8.16 -7.27 5.65
N ILE A 113 7.05 -6.52 5.49
CA ILE A 113 6.62 -5.48 6.43
C ILE A 113 6.41 -6.07 7.83
N GLU A 114 5.86 -7.27 7.93
CA GLU A 114 5.64 -7.99 9.20
C GLU A 114 6.88 -8.72 9.72
N GLY A 115 8.00 -8.66 8.99
CA GLY A 115 9.29 -9.19 9.43
C GLY A 115 9.76 -10.47 8.75
N SER A 116 9.04 -11.00 7.76
CA SER A 116 9.52 -12.13 6.96
C SER A 116 10.84 -11.80 6.29
N ARG A 117 11.78 -12.74 6.33
CA ARG A 117 13.11 -12.62 5.74
C ARG A 117 13.23 -13.26 4.36
N MET A 118 12.12 -13.71 3.80
CA MET A 118 12.12 -14.27 2.45
C MET A 118 12.42 -13.18 1.41
N THR A 119 13.26 -13.51 0.45
CA THR A 119 13.44 -12.70 -0.76
C THR A 119 12.30 -12.93 -1.75
N ILE A 120 12.13 -12.05 -2.72
CA ILE A 120 11.11 -12.22 -3.77
C ILE A 120 11.30 -13.54 -4.57
N LYS A 121 12.55 -13.95 -4.80
CA LYS A 121 12.86 -15.23 -5.47
C LYS A 121 12.50 -16.45 -4.63
N GLU A 122 12.71 -16.37 -3.31
CA GLU A 122 12.31 -17.43 -2.38
C GLU A 122 10.79 -17.51 -2.26
N THR A 123 10.09 -16.37 -2.22
CA THR A 123 8.63 -16.30 -2.26
C THR A 123 8.09 -16.97 -3.55
N GLU A 124 8.70 -16.71 -4.69
CA GLU A 124 8.32 -17.36 -5.95
C GLU A 124 8.56 -18.89 -5.92
N LYS A 125 9.69 -19.37 -5.35
CA LYS A 125 9.95 -20.79 -5.16
C LYS A 125 8.89 -21.46 -4.25
N ALA A 126 8.51 -20.79 -3.16
CA ALA A 126 7.46 -21.27 -2.26
C ALA A 126 6.12 -21.43 -3.01
N PHE A 127 5.77 -20.49 -3.90
CA PHE A 127 4.57 -20.60 -4.74
C PHE A 127 4.57 -21.82 -5.68
N GLN A 128 5.77 -22.23 -6.10
CA GLN A 128 5.96 -23.39 -6.98
C GLN A 128 6.07 -24.72 -6.20
N GLY A 129 5.95 -24.71 -4.87
CA GLY A 129 6.17 -25.88 -4.02
C GLY A 129 7.62 -26.37 -4.02
N LYS A 130 8.57 -25.55 -4.47
CA LYS A 130 9.99 -25.89 -4.50
C LYS A 130 10.62 -25.70 -3.13
N LYS A 131 11.65 -26.47 -2.83
CA LYS A 131 12.42 -26.32 -1.60
C LYS A 131 13.02 -24.92 -1.51
N VAL A 132 12.80 -24.27 -0.38
CA VAL A 132 13.44 -23.01 -0.01
C VAL A 132 14.43 -23.32 1.12
N ASN A 133 15.71 -23.15 0.84
CA ASN A 133 16.76 -23.44 1.84
C ASN A 133 16.82 -22.30 2.85
N ASP A 134 17.27 -22.62 4.07
CA ASP A 134 17.54 -21.65 5.14
C ASP A 134 16.31 -20.79 5.54
N LYS A 135 15.10 -21.34 5.33
CA LYS A 135 13.84 -20.72 5.77
C LYS A 135 13.06 -21.68 6.66
N GLU A 136 12.48 -21.09 7.69
CA GLU A 136 11.59 -21.80 8.58
C GLU A 136 10.27 -22.13 7.88
N LEU A 137 9.66 -23.23 8.27
CA LEU A 137 8.40 -23.71 7.66
C LEU A 137 7.29 -22.66 7.78
N PHE A 138 7.25 -21.89 8.87
CA PHE A 138 6.26 -20.84 9.06
C PHE A 138 6.39 -19.72 8.03
N GLU A 139 7.61 -19.34 7.61
CA GLU A 139 7.82 -18.31 6.58
C GLU A 139 7.26 -18.77 5.22
N ILE A 140 7.39 -20.07 4.93
CA ILE A 140 6.82 -20.67 3.71
C ILE A 140 5.29 -20.65 3.78
N PHE A 141 4.71 -21.02 4.93
CA PHE A 141 3.26 -20.94 5.12
C PHE A 141 2.74 -19.52 4.99
N GLU A 142 3.41 -18.52 5.58
CA GLU A 142 3.02 -17.12 5.41
C GLU A 142 2.96 -16.70 3.93
N ALA A 143 3.96 -17.10 3.13
CA ALA A 143 3.98 -16.78 1.71
C ALA A 143 2.83 -17.46 0.94
N VAL A 144 2.62 -18.76 1.15
CA VAL A 144 1.56 -19.53 0.47
C VAL A 144 0.18 -19.05 0.90
N ASN A 145 -0.02 -18.82 2.19
CA ASN A 145 -1.30 -18.35 2.73
C ASN A 145 -1.65 -16.95 2.20
N HIS A 146 -0.68 -16.05 2.13
CA HIS A 146 -0.91 -14.71 1.59
C HIS A 146 -1.25 -14.74 0.08
N LYS A 147 -0.58 -15.61 -0.69
CA LYS A 147 -0.96 -15.87 -2.08
C LYS A 147 -2.41 -16.34 -2.17
N ASN A 148 -2.80 -17.35 -1.39
CA ASN A 148 -4.15 -17.89 -1.39
C ASN A 148 -5.19 -16.84 -1.00
N ALA A 149 -4.87 -15.96 -0.04
CA ALA A 149 -5.74 -14.85 0.36
C ALA A 149 -5.92 -13.82 -0.76
N LEU A 150 -4.87 -13.52 -1.55
CA LEU A 150 -4.96 -12.64 -2.72
C LEU A 150 -5.78 -13.29 -3.85
N GLU A 151 -5.62 -14.59 -4.09
CA GLU A 151 -6.43 -15.32 -5.06
C GLU A 151 -7.91 -15.29 -4.64
N PHE A 152 -8.22 -15.63 -3.38
CA PHE A 152 -9.56 -15.54 -2.81
C PHE A 152 -10.14 -14.13 -2.95
N LEU A 153 -9.35 -13.08 -2.64
CA LEU A 153 -9.74 -11.68 -2.79
C LEU A 153 -10.12 -11.37 -4.24
N LEU A 154 -9.26 -11.72 -5.20
CA LEU A 154 -9.51 -11.44 -6.62
C LEU A 154 -10.75 -12.18 -7.14
N ASP A 155 -10.95 -13.44 -6.73
CA ASP A 155 -12.09 -14.23 -7.18
C ASP A 155 -13.42 -13.69 -6.65
N ASN A 156 -13.45 -13.20 -5.42
CA ASN A 156 -14.67 -12.73 -4.77
C ASN A 156 -14.97 -11.24 -4.97
N THR A 157 -13.95 -10.40 -5.29
CA THR A 157 -14.16 -8.97 -5.48
C THR A 157 -14.85 -8.69 -6.81
N THR A 158 -15.86 -7.83 -6.77
CA THR A 158 -16.56 -7.27 -7.95
C THR A 158 -16.67 -5.76 -7.80
N SER A 159 -17.06 -5.07 -8.86
CA SER A 159 -17.43 -3.65 -8.76
C SER A 159 -18.55 -3.47 -7.74
N GLY A 160 -18.34 -2.56 -6.78
CA GLY A 160 -19.30 -2.32 -5.70
C GLY A 160 -19.37 -3.42 -4.62
N PHE A 161 -18.39 -4.34 -4.59
CA PHE A 161 -18.30 -5.37 -3.55
C PHE A 161 -18.40 -4.76 -2.15
N LYS A 162 -19.18 -5.39 -1.28
CA LYS A 162 -19.36 -4.96 0.11
C LYS A 162 -18.59 -5.87 1.07
N ILE A 163 -17.73 -5.26 1.85
CA ILE A 163 -16.99 -5.94 2.91
C ILE A 163 -17.96 -6.31 4.02
N THR A 164 -17.93 -7.57 4.43
CA THR A 164 -18.71 -8.13 5.54
C THR A 164 -17.80 -8.69 6.62
N GLU A 165 -18.34 -8.93 7.80
CA GLU A 165 -17.59 -9.58 8.88
C GLU A 165 -17.06 -10.96 8.45
N ASN A 166 -17.92 -11.78 7.85
CA ASN A 166 -17.53 -13.09 7.33
C ASN A 166 -16.39 -13.02 6.32
N TYR A 167 -16.37 -11.99 5.47
CA TYR A 167 -15.27 -11.78 4.53
C TYR A 167 -13.94 -11.49 5.25
N ILE A 168 -13.96 -10.63 6.26
CA ILE A 168 -12.77 -10.31 7.08
C ILE A 168 -12.28 -11.56 7.82
N LEU A 169 -13.18 -12.29 8.47
CA LEU A 169 -12.83 -13.53 9.18
C LEU A 169 -12.26 -14.59 8.23
N LYS A 170 -12.81 -14.68 7.01
CA LYS A 170 -12.30 -15.61 5.99
C LYS A 170 -10.93 -15.24 5.47
N LEU A 171 -10.65 -13.95 5.24
CA LEU A 171 -9.31 -13.49 4.90
C LEU A 171 -8.31 -13.85 6.00
N HIS A 172 -8.67 -13.63 7.27
CA HIS A 172 -7.82 -13.99 8.39
C HIS A 172 -7.63 -15.51 8.51
N GLU A 173 -8.68 -16.31 8.32
CA GLU A 173 -8.59 -17.75 8.32
C GLU A 173 -7.57 -18.27 7.30
N ILE A 174 -7.59 -17.70 6.08
CA ILE A 174 -6.66 -18.09 5.01
C ILE A 174 -5.23 -17.65 5.37
N ILE A 175 -5.05 -16.40 5.82
CA ILE A 175 -3.72 -15.85 6.19
C ILE A 175 -3.08 -16.65 7.31
N MET A 176 -3.88 -17.10 8.29
CA MET A 176 -3.40 -17.83 9.47
C MET A 176 -3.60 -19.35 9.34
N TYR A 177 -3.83 -19.86 8.14
CA TYR A 177 -3.96 -21.30 7.94
C TYR A 177 -2.72 -22.05 8.45
N ASN A 178 -2.91 -23.10 9.21
CA ASN A 178 -1.87 -23.85 9.96
C ASN A 178 -1.20 -23.12 11.13
N PHE A 179 -1.65 -21.92 11.50
CA PHE A 179 -1.21 -21.21 12.72
C PHE A 179 -2.29 -21.32 13.81
N ASN A 180 -2.61 -22.53 14.25
CA ASN A 180 -3.76 -22.82 15.12
C ASN A 180 -3.74 -22.04 16.45
N ASN A 181 -2.55 -21.77 17.01
CA ASN A 181 -2.38 -20.96 18.20
C ASN A 181 -2.74 -19.47 18.01
N LYS A 182 -2.93 -19.02 16.77
CA LYS A 182 -3.34 -17.65 16.41
C LYS A 182 -4.83 -17.53 16.11
N LEU A 183 -5.61 -18.58 16.36
CA LEU A 183 -7.07 -18.64 16.17
C LEU A 183 -7.52 -18.20 14.76
N PRO A 184 -7.18 -18.94 13.69
CA PRO A 184 -7.57 -18.58 12.33
C PRO A 184 -9.07 -18.30 12.20
N GLY A 185 -9.43 -17.15 11.61
CA GLY A 185 -10.83 -16.75 11.42
C GLY A 185 -11.59 -16.37 12.69
N LYS A 186 -10.92 -16.18 13.82
CA LYS A 186 -11.55 -15.80 15.10
C LYS A 186 -10.87 -14.59 15.71
N TYR A 187 -11.66 -13.73 16.34
CA TYR A 187 -11.13 -12.59 17.09
C TYR A 187 -10.28 -13.06 18.29
N ARG A 188 -9.34 -12.20 18.68
CA ARG A 188 -8.54 -12.42 19.87
C ARG A 188 -9.40 -12.46 21.13
N THR A 189 -9.03 -13.33 22.05
CA THR A 189 -9.67 -13.50 23.35
C THR A 189 -8.87 -12.90 24.49
N GLY A 190 -7.68 -12.36 24.18
CA GLY A 190 -6.74 -11.75 25.14
C GLY A 190 -6.15 -10.46 24.63
N SER A 191 -5.30 -9.86 25.47
CA SER A 191 -4.54 -8.65 25.12
C SER A 191 -3.43 -8.97 24.13
N VAL A 192 -3.10 -7.99 23.27
CA VAL A 192 -1.93 -7.97 22.40
C VAL A 192 -1.22 -6.63 22.60
N ASN A 193 0.09 -6.65 22.49
CA ASN A 193 0.92 -5.45 22.56
C ASN A 193 1.49 -5.12 21.19
N LEU A 194 1.36 -3.89 20.76
CA LEU A 194 2.02 -3.39 19.56
C LEU A 194 3.41 -2.87 19.95
N THR A 195 4.42 -3.28 19.21
CA THR A 195 5.82 -2.84 19.47
C THR A 195 6.12 -1.44 18.93
N ASN A 196 5.25 -0.90 18.08
CA ASN A 196 5.50 0.31 17.30
C ASN A 196 4.60 1.49 17.64
N THR A 197 3.79 1.40 18.70
CA THR A 197 2.89 2.48 19.16
C THR A 197 2.59 2.33 20.65
N ASP A 198 2.37 3.46 21.32
CA ASP A 198 1.96 3.53 22.73
C ASP A 198 0.43 3.54 22.89
N ILE A 199 -0.34 3.36 21.80
CA ILE A 199 -1.80 3.38 21.88
C ILE A 199 -2.32 2.14 22.58
N ALA A 200 -3.19 2.39 23.55
CA ALA A 200 -3.96 1.32 24.18
C ALA A 200 -4.98 0.73 23.19
N LEU A 201 -4.75 -0.51 22.81
CA LEU A 201 -5.72 -1.26 21.98
C LEU A 201 -7.02 -1.51 22.76
N PRO A 202 -8.17 -1.64 22.05
CA PRO A 202 -9.42 -2.07 22.66
C PRO A 202 -9.26 -3.38 23.44
N SER A 203 -10.05 -3.56 24.50
CA SER A 203 -10.14 -4.87 25.16
C SER A 203 -10.63 -5.93 24.17
N SER A 204 -10.27 -7.20 24.38
CA SER A 204 -10.74 -8.28 23.52
C SER A 204 -12.27 -8.39 23.51
N GLN A 205 -12.93 -8.04 24.60
CA GLN A 205 -14.39 -8.03 24.75
C GLN A 205 -15.05 -6.94 23.88
N ASP A 206 -14.36 -5.83 23.64
CA ASP A 206 -14.86 -4.72 22.80
C ASP A 206 -14.65 -4.95 21.30
N VAL A 207 -13.78 -5.88 20.92
CA VAL A 207 -13.45 -6.12 19.51
C VAL A 207 -14.67 -6.41 18.64
N PRO A 208 -15.60 -7.31 19.01
CA PRO A 208 -16.78 -7.59 18.17
C PRO A 208 -17.66 -6.34 17.96
N LEU A 209 -17.86 -5.54 19.01
CA LEU A 209 -18.62 -4.30 18.91
C LEU A 209 -17.94 -3.29 17.99
N ARG A 210 -16.61 -3.13 18.09
CA ARG A 210 -15.85 -2.21 17.25
C ARG A 210 -15.83 -2.64 15.80
N ILE A 211 -15.64 -3.93 15.52
CA ILE A 211 -15.74 -4.47 14.17
C ILE A 211 -17.15 -4.29 13.60
N GLY A 212 -18.20 -4.54 14.39
CA GLY A 212 -19.57 -4.27 13.97
C GLY A 212 -19.82 -2.80 13.58
N LYS A 213 -19.22 -1.83 14.32
CA LYS A 213 -19.25 -0.41 13.95
C LYS A 213 -18.44 -0.13 12.68
N PHE A 214 -17.26 -0.72 12.54
CA PHE A 214 -16.43 -0.63 11.35
C PHE A 214 -17.16 -1.13 10.10
N ILE A 215 -17.79 -2.31 10.15
CA ILE A 215 -18.56 -2.89 9.04
C ILE A 215 -19.70 -1.97 8.57
N LYS A 216 -20.37 -1.29 9.47
CA LYS A 216 -21.44 -0.32 9.11
C LYS A 216 -20.90 0.87 8.31
N LYS A 217 -19.65 1.24 8.49
CA LYS A 217 -19.03 2.42 7.86
C LYS A 217 -18.17 2.07 6.63
N VAL A 218 -17.47 0.93 6.64
CA VAL A 218 -16.43 0.57 5.67
C VAL A 218 -16.91 0.57 4.21
N ASN A 219 -18.20 0.40 3.99
CA ASN A 219 -18.81 0.38 2.67
C ASN A 219 -19.40 1.75 2.24
N ASN A 220 -19.32 2.78 3.08
CA ASN A 220 -19.82 4.12 2.80
C ASN A 220 -18.64 5.05 2.46
N TYR A 221 -18.41 5.29 1.18
CA TYR A 221 -17.21 5.98 0.69
C TYR A 221 -17.36 7.50 0.56
N GLY A 222 -18.60 8.02 0.56
CA GLY A 222 -18.82 9.45 0.30
C GLY A 222 -18.27 9.90 -1.05
N SER A 223 -17.85 11.17 -1.13
CA SER A 223 -17.27 11.79 -2.33
C SER A 223 -15.76 11.52 -2.49
N ASP A 224 -15.03 11.27 -1.39
CA ASP A 224 -13.58 11.03 -1.38
C ASP A 224 -13.27 9.61 -0.92
N ALA A 225 -13.31 8.69 -1.87
CA ALA A 225 -13.08 7.28 -1.62
C ALA A 225 -11.63 7.00 -1.14
N ILE A 226 -10.63 7.75 -1.62
CA ILE A 226 -9.23 7.51 -1.26
C ILE A 226 -8.99 7.83 0.20
N THR A 227 -9.41 9.02 0.64
CA THR A 227 -9.31 9.41 2.06
C THR A 227 -10.07 8.44 2.94
N LYS A 228 -11.30 8.05 2.54
CA LYS A 228 -12.09 7.09 3.31
C LYS A 228 -11.40 5.73 3.45
N ILE A 229 -10.82 5.20 2.38
CA ILE A 229 -10.11 3.92 2.39
C ILE A 229 -8.84 4.00 3.27
N ALA A 230 -8.11 5.11 3.22
CA ALA A 230 -6.96 5.32 4.10
C ALA A 230 -7.36 5.36 5.59
N HIS A 231 -8.46 6.04 5.92
CA HIS A 231 -9.00 6.08 7.28
C HIS A 231 -9.52 4.71 7.72
N ASP A 232 -10.18 3.96 6.85
CA ASP A 232 -10.66 2.60 7.16
C ASP A 232 -9.48 1.65 7.44
N HIS A 233 -8.41 1.77 6.68
CA HIS A 233 -7.21 1.00 6.93
C HIS A 233 -6.64 1.28 8.32
N TYR A 234 -6.49 2.58 8.68
CA TYR A 234 -6.09 2.97 10.02
C TYR A 234 -7.06 2.48 11.11
N GLU A 235 -8.38 2.66 10.93
CA GLU A 235 -9.40 2.21 11.92
C GLU A 235 -9.29 0.69 12.16
N PHE A 236 -9.07 -0.10 11.10
CA PHE A 236 -8.87 -1.54 11.24
C PHE A 236 -7.60 -1.88 12.02
N GLU A 237 -6.47 -1.23 11.70
CA GLU A 237 -5.21 -1.42 12.45
C GLU A 237 -5.36 -1.01 13.92
N ALA A 238 -6.08 0.08 14.23
CA ALA A 238 -6.34 0.53 15.60
C ALA A 238 -7.31 -0.38 16.38
N ILE A 239 -8.23 -1.08 15.72
CA ILE A 239 -9.06 -2.12 16.38
C ILE A 239 -8.21 -3.35 16.71
N HIS A 240 -7.32 -3.73 15.82
CA HIS A 240 -6.41 -4.87 15.95
C HIS A 240 -7.10 -6.15 16.41
N PRO A 241 -8.06 -6.67 15.60
CA PRO A 241 -9.02 -7.66 16.06
C PRO A 241 -8.45 -9.06 16.31
N PHE A 242 -7.25 -9.36 15.85
CA PHE A 242 -6.67 -10.69 15.88
C PHE A 242 -5.41 -10.78 16.75
N PHE A 243 -4.98 -11.98 17.11
CA PHE A 243 -3.70 -12.19 17.80
C PHE A 243 -2.48 -11.93 16.90
N ASP A 244 -2.64 -12.16 15.59
CA ASP A 244 -1.61 -11.98 14.56
C ASP A 244 -2.30 -11.75 13.21
N GLY A 245 -1.54 -11.32 12.18
CA GLY A 245 -2.05 -11.15 10.82
C GLY A 245 -2.90 -9.90 10.58
N ASN A 246 -3.04 -9.00 11.56
CA ASN A 246 -3.86 -7.79 11.41
C ASN A 246 -3.37 -6.91 10.25
N GLY A 247 -2.08 -6.56 10.19
CA GLY A 247 -1.53 -5.75 9.12
C GLY A 247 -1.73 -6.38 7.73
N ARG A 248 -1.55 -7.70 7.62
CA ARG A 248 -1.79 -8.42 6.36
C ARG A 248 -3.26 -8.36 5.95
N VAL A 249 -4.18 -8.62 6.86
CA VAL A 249 -5.64 -8.53 6.60
C VAL A 249 -6.06 -7.09 6.32
N GLY A 250 -5.57 -6.09 7.07
CA GLY A 250 -5.86 -4.68 6.85
C GLY A 250 -5.47 -4.22 5.44
N ARG A 251 -4.27 -4.62 4.97
CA ARG A 251 -3.86 -4.34 3.58
C ARG A 251 -4.70 -5.07 2.53
N LEU A 252 -5.16 -6.29 2.79
CA LEU A 252 -6.10 -7.00 1.90
C LEU A 252 -7.47 -6.33 1.85
N ILE A 253 -8.00 -5.84 2.98
CA ILE A 253 -9.24 -5.05 3.03
C ILE A 253 -9.09 -3.78 2.19
N MET A 254 -8.00 -3.04 2.36
CA MET A 254 -7.70 -1.83 1.59
C MET A 254 -7.67 -2.13 0.07
N ILE A 255 -7.01 -3.21 -0.35
CA ILE A 255 -6.97 -3.63 -1.75
C ILE A 255 -8.36 -3.97 -2.27
N THR A 256 -9.16 -4.68 -1.47
CA THR A 256 -10.55 -5.03 -1.84
C THR A 256 -11.38 -3.78 -2.08
N GLN A 257 -11.30 -2.80 -1.17
CA GLN A 257 -12.00 -1.52 -1.30
C GLN A 257 -11.56 -0.77 -2.57
N LEU A 258 -10.26 -0.66 -2.82
CA LEU A 258 -9.70 0.02 -3.99
C LEU A 258 -10.19 -0.63 -5.28
N LEU A 259 -10.04 -1.93 -5.42
CA LEU A 259 -10.47 -2.67 -6.62
C LEU A 259 -11.98 -2.57 -6.82
N SER A 260 -12.79 -2.65 -5.75
CA SER A 260 -14.25 -2.51 -5.84
C SER A 260 -14.70 -1.12 -6.32
N LYS A 261 -13.85 -0.11 -6.13
CA LYS A 261 -14.04 1.28 -6.57
C LYS A 261 -13.34 1.62 -7.88
N GLY A 262 -12.74 0.63 -8.55
CA GLY A 262 -12.06 0.80 -9.83
C GLY A 262 -10.73 1.53 -9.73
N PHE A 263 -10.08 1.52 -8.57
CA PHE A 263 -8.69 1.94 -8.40
C PHE A 263 -7.74 0.76 -8.55
N ALA A 264 -6.47 1.04 -8.88
CA ALA A 264 -5.42 0.04 -8.77
C ALA A 264 -5.22 -0.40 -7.31
N PRO A 265 -4.75 -1.63 -7.06
CA PRO A 265 -4.47 -2.09 -5.71
C PRO A 265 -3.31 -1.29 -5.11
N ALA A 266 -3.36 -0.99 -3.82
CA ALA A 266 -2.25 -0.35 -3.13
C ALA A 266 -1.12 -1.35 -2.87
N ILE A 267 0.12 -1.00 -3.24
CA ILE A 267 1.32 -1.81 -2.98
C ILE A 267 2.22 -1.05 -2.00
N VAL A 268 2.08 -1.33 -0.71
CA VAL A 268 3.00 -0.83 0.31
C VAL A 268 4.30 -1.62 0.20
N GLN A 269 5.40 -0.95 -0.16
CA GLN A 269 6.69 -1.62 -0.34
C GLN A 269 7.46 -1.72 0.99
N ILE A 270 8.28 -2.75 1.13
CA ILE A 270 9.13 -2.94 2.33
C ILE A 270 10.06 -1.73 2.57
N ASN A 271 10.55 -1.09 1.52
CA ASN A 271 11.38 0.10 1.63
C ASN A 271 10.66 1.30 2.28
N ASP A 272 9.33 1.30 2.22
CA ASP A 272 8.48 2.33 2.84
C ASP A 272 7.98 1.91 4.24
N ARG A 273 8.46 0.79 4.81
CA ARG A 273 8.01 0.26 6.11
C ARG A 273 8.02 1.30 7.21
N TYR A 274 9.11 2.04 7.36
CA TYR A 274 9.22 3.10 8.37
C TYR A 274 8.17 4.21 8.13
N LYS A 275 8.01 4.66 6.90
CA LYS A 275 7.01 5.66 6.52
C LYS A 275 5.58 5.15 6.79
N TYR A 276 5.32 3.89 6.49
CA TYR A 276 4.03 3.25 6.74
C TYR A 276 3.67 3.28 8.23
N TYR A 277 4.53 2.80 9.11
CA TYR A 277 4.27 2.82 10.55
C TYR A 277 4.23 4.25 11.11
N THR A 278 5.09 5.15 10.66
CA THR A 278 5.02 6.58 11.05
C THR A 278 3.69 7.21 10.64
N SER A 279 3.13 6.82 9.48
CA SER A 279 1.83 7.35 9.04
C SER A 279 0.67 6.87 9.92
N LEU A 280 0.73 5.63 10.40
CA LEU A 280 -0.23 5.10 11.38
C LEU A 280 -0.08 5.81 12.74
N SER A 281 1.15 5.96 13.25
CA SER A 281 1.39 6.66 14.53
C SER A 281 0.96 8.13 14.51
N LYS A 282 1.06 8.81 13.35
CA LYS A 282 0.53 10.18 13.24
C LYS A 282 -1.00 10.20 13.20
N ALA A 283 -1.63 9.21 12.58
CA ALA A 283 -3.08 9.06 12.60
C ALA A 283 -3.61 8.78 14.02
N ASP A 284 -2.82 8.12 14.86
CA ASP A 284 -3.08 7.94 16.29
C ASP A 284 -3.24 9.29 17.03
N LEU A 285 -2.53 10.32 16.58
CA LEU A 285 -2.61 11.68 17.09
C LEU A 285 -3.65 12.55 16.36
N GLY A 286 -4.46 11.97 15.46
CA GLY A 286 -5.48 12.66 14.67
C GLY A 286 -4.95 13.31 13.39
N ASP A 287 -3.66 13.15 13.03
CA ASP A 287 -3.12 13.63 11.75
C ASP A 287 -3.15 12.52 10.68
N TYR A 288 -4.22 12.49 9.91
CA TYR A 288 -4.45 11.49 8.86
C TYR A 288 -3.78 11.82 7.51
N ARG A 289 -3.17 13.00 7.35
CA ARG A 289 -2.58 13.41 6.06
C ARG A 289 -1.53 12.41 5.57
N ASN A 290 -0.70 11.91 6.47
CA ASN A 290 0.39 11.00 6.13
C ASN A 290 -0.12 9.63 5.65
N ILE A 291 -1.17 9.08 6.28
CA ILE A 291 -1.73 7.78 5.85
C ILE A 291 -2.47 7.92 4.52
N VAL A 292 -3.14 9.04 4.26
CA VAL A 292 -3.77 9.32 2.96
C VAL A 292 -2.71 9.44 1.86
N GLN A 293 -1.65 10.18 2.12
CA GLN A 293 -0.55 10.37 1.17
C GLN A 293 0.17 9.04 0.87
N MET A 294 0.47 8.25 1.90
CA MET A 294 1.08 6.92 1.77
C MET A 294 0.18 5.96 0.98
N THR A 295 -1.13 6.01 1.22
CA THR A 295 -2.12 5.23 0.45
C THR A 295 -2.11 5.63 -1.03
N CYS A 296 -2.09 6.94 -1.34
CA CYS A 296 -1.97 7.42 -2.72
C CYS A 296 -0.70 6.92 -3.41
N GLU A 297 0.45 7.01 -2.75
CA GLU A 297 1.71 6.50 -3.30
C GLU A 297 1.66 5.00 -3.58
N SER A 298 1.04 4.25 -2.66
CA SER A 298 0.88 2.80 -2.81
C SER A 298 -0.06 2.44 -3.96
N ILE A 299 -1.12 3.23 -4.19
CA ILE A 299 -2.03 3.09 -5.36
C ILE A 299 -1.27 3.40 -6.66
N MET A 300 -0.45 4.45 -6.67
CA MET A 300 0.35 4.79 -7.85
C MET A 300 1.28 3.65 -8.25
N LYS A 301 1.92 2.98 -7.28
CA LYS A 301 2.73 1.77 -7.54
C LYS A 301 1.89 0.61 -8.09
N GLY A 302 0.63 0.50 -7.67
CA GLY A 302 -0.31 -0.44 -8.27
C GLY A 302 -0.56 -0.15 -9.75
N TYR A 303 -0.76 1.11 -10.13
CA TYR A 303 -0.90 1.50 -11.54
C TYR A 303 0.37 1.21 -12.35
N GLU A 304 1.55 1.45 -11.79
CA GLU A 304 2.84 1.10 -12.42
C GLU A 304 2.97 -0.40 -12.69
N LEU A 305 2.43 -1.24 -11.82
CA LEU A 305 2.46 -2.68 -11.99
C LEU A 305 1.51 -3.15 -13.11
N LEU A 306 0.39 -2.44 -13.28
CA LEU A 306 -0.65 -2.79 -14.26
C LEU A 306 -0.28 -2.37 -15.69
N GLY A 307 0.53 -1.35 -15.87
CA GLY A 307 0.87 -0.76 -17.18
C GLY A 307 2.24 -0.91 -17.60
#